data_109734fb85327b438c2d8fe94cfc6723
#
_entry.id   109734fb85327b438c2d8fe94cfc6723
#
_cell.length_a   1.000
_cell.length_b   1.000
_cell.length_c   1.000
_cell.angle_alpha   90.00
_cell.angle_beta   90.00
_cell.angle_gamma   90.00
#
_symmetry.space_group_name_H-M   'P 1'
#
loop_
_entity.id
_entity.type
_entity.pdbx_description
1 polymer ?
#
loop_
_entity_poly.entity_id
_entity_poly.type
_entity_poly.pdbx_seq_one_letter_code
_entity_poly.pdbx_strand_id
1 'polypeptide(L)'
;SSDLFKESNHIEEIQGVYVPFWLYDGRMEARGAYKAEISESHREGDYIVTTTRHFDVARVGDADFVRVPVDGSSKMPDTHMDAIEPFDYSDLKPFSTAYLPGFLADRYDEDDKKCAARVLTRMKNSTAAALHDTLGGYTGVQTLSEQLDPRTLEPHYALLPVWMLHTRWREQDFLFAMNGQTGKLIGDLPVDKGRVAAWFAGISIPLMILTALIMLL
;
A
#
# COMPACT_ATOMS: atom_id res chain seq x y z
N SER A 1 -9.96 13.02 17.11
CA SER A 1 -9.12 11.82 17.34
C SER A 1 -8.50 11.78 18.74
N SER A 2 -8.32 12.94 19.37
CA SER A 2 -7.74 13.00 20.74
C SER A 2 -8.66 12.46 21.83
N ASP A 3 -9.96 12.41 21.61
CA ASP A 3 -10.93 12.00 22.63
C ASP A 3 -10.98 10.49 22.83
N LEU A 4 -10.55 9.72 21.82
CA LEU A 4 -10.48 8.25 21.87
C LEU A 4 -9.47 7.76 22.93
N PHE A 5 -8.42 8.53 23.19
CA PHE A 5 -7.36 8.18 24.13
C PHE A 5 -7.49 8.92 25.49
N LYS A 6 -8.44 9.84 25.63
CA LYS A 6 -8.63 10.60 26.87
C LYS A 6 -9.54 9.91 27.90
N GLU A 7 -10.42 9.05 27.47
CA GLU A 7 -11.29 8.29 28.37
C GLU A 7 -10.64 6.92 28.63
N SER A 8 -10.11 6.74 29.83
CA SER A 8 -9.30 5.59 30.26
C SER A 8 -10.00 4.22 30.28
N ASN A 9 -11.21 4.11 29.76
CA ASN A 9 -12.05 2.92 29.86
C ASN A 9 -12.31 2.18 28.53
N HIS A 10 -11.58 2.51 27.45
CA HIS A 10 -11.92 1.98 26.13
C HIS A 10 -10.87 1.04 25.51
N ILE A 11 -9.75 0.80 26.19
CA ILE A 11 -8.80 -0.23 25.74
C ILE A 11 -9.28 -1.55 26.33
N GLU A 12 -9.87 -2.39 25.49
CA GLU A 12 -10.37 -3.69 25.92
C GLU A 12 -9.24 -4.72 26.00
N GLU A 13 -8.34 -4.74 25.01
CA GLU A 13 -7.24 -5.71 25.00
C GLU A 13 -6.09 -5.25 24.10
N ILE A 14 -4.85 -5.36 24.61
CA ILE A 14 -3.63 -5.27 23.81
C ILE A 14 -2.98 -6.65 23.84
N GLN A 15 -2.83 -7.26 22.66
CA GLN A 15 -2.35 -8.62 22.56
C GLN A 15 -1.25 -8.75 21.51
N GLY A 16 -0.13 -9.39 21.90
CA GLY A 16 0.89 -9.83 20.96
C GLY A 16 0.45 -11.12 20.27
N VAL A 17 0.45 -11.13 18.96
CA VAL A 17 0.05 -12.27 18.14
C VAL A 17 1.13 -12.57 17.11
N TYR A 18 1.54 -13.81 17.01
CA TYR A 18 2.27 -14.27 15.84
C TYR A 18 1.29 -14.59 14.74
N VAL A 19 1.24 -13.72 13.72
CA VAL A 19 0.36 -13.86 12.56
C VAL A 19 1.06 -14.71 11.50
N PRO A 20 0.36 -15.70 10.90
CA PRO A 20 0.90 -16.49 9.81
C PRO A 20 1.03 -15.67 8.53
N PHE A 21 2.19 -15.76 7.89
CA PHE A 21 2.47 -15.15 6.60
C PHE A 21 3.06 -16.19 5.64
N TRP A 22 2.71 -16.05 4.38
CA TRP A 22 3.40 -16.65 3.27
C TRP A 22 4.35 -15.63 2.66
N LEU A 23 5.65 -15.93 2.66
CA LEU A 23 6.70 -15.12 2.05
C LEU A 23 7.07 -15.76 0.73
N TYR A 24 6.87 -15.04 -0.37
CA TYR A 24 7.10 -15.60 -1.70
C TYR A 24 8.39 -15.07 -2.30
N ASP A 25 9.23 -15.99 -2.74
CA ASP A 25 10.33 -15.72 -3.66
C ASP A 25 9.84 -15.98 -5.08
N GLY A 26 10.17 -15.12 -6.03
CA GLY A 26 9.68 -15.27 -7.39
C GLY A 26 10.40 -14.44 -8.43
N ARG A 27 10.17 -14.78 -9.70
CA ARG A 27 10.69 -14.06 -10.85
C ARG A 27 9.59 -13.73 -11.82
N MET A 28 9.57 -12.50 -12.31
CA MET A 28 8.67 -12.02 -13.35
C MET A 28 9.47 -11.66 -14.60
N GLU A 29 9.00 -12.11 -15.75
CA GLU A 29 9.43 -11.60 -17.05
C GLU A 29 8.48 -10.50 -17.51
N ALA A 30 9.02 -9.41 -18.03
CA ALA A 30 8.25 -8.25 -18.39
C ALA A 30 8.59 -7.78 -19.82
N ARG A 31 7.55 -7.46 -20.59
CA ARG A 31 7.66 -6.87 -21.92
C ARG A 31 6.61 -5.78 -22.05
N GLY A 32 7.05 -4.59 -22.44
CA GLY A 32 6.18 -3.43 -22.65
C GLY A 32 6.41 -2.79 -24.02
N ALA A 33 5.33 -2.36 -24.67
CA ALA A 33 5.36 -1.52 -25.86
C ALA A 33 4.58 -0.24 -25.57
N TYR A 34 5.18 0.91 -25.90
CA TYR A 34 4.67 2.22 -25.56
C TYR A 34 4.78 3.18 -26.73
N LYS A 35 3.82 4.10 -26.82
CA LYS A 35 4.00 5.36 -27.57
C LYS A 35 4.43 6.44 -26.59
N ALA A 36 5.53 7.07 -26.87
CA ALA A 36 6.08 8.12 -26.04
C ALA A 36 6.30 9.40 -26.84
N GLU A 37 6.31 10.53 -26.15
CA GLU A 37 6.52 11.83 -26.76
C GLU A 37 7.44 12.72 -25.93
N ILE A 38 8.19 13.56 -26.61
CA ILE A 38 8.94 14.66 -26.02
C ILE A 38 8.44 15.94 -26.65
N SER A 39 7.87 16.82 -25.81
CA SER A 39 7.38 18.15 -26.23
C SER A 39 8.26 19.22 -25.63
N GLU A 40 8.77 20.09 -26.50
CA GLU A 40 9.59 21.26 -26.15
C GLU A 40 8.89 22.51 -26.64
N SER A 41 8.72 23.51 -25.78
CA SER A 41 8.10 24.78 -26.13
C SER A 41 9.10 25.91 -25.95
N HIS A 42 9.18 26.82 -26.93
CA HIS A 42 9.96 28.04 -26.83
C HIS A 42 9.14 29.22 -27.34
N ARG A 43 9.50 30.41 -26.88
CA ARG A 43 8.85 31.66 -27.34
C ARG A 43 9.60 32.24 -28.53
N GLU A 44 8.83 32.51 -29.57
CA GLU A 44 9.34 33.19 -30.79
C GLU A 44 8.49 34.44 -31.05
N GLY A 45 8.98 35.60 -30.64
CA GLY A 45 8.19 36.84 -30.64
C GLY A 45 6.95 36.76 -29.74
N ASP A 46 5.76 36.94 -30.31
CA ASP A 46 4.48 36.85 -29.61
C ASP A 46 3.85 35.46 -29.63
N TYR A 47 4.53 34.47 -30.20
CA TYR A 47 4.04 33.10 -30.32
C TYR A 47 4.78 32.17 -29.39
N ILE A 48 4.09 31.11 -28.96
CA ILE A 48 4.69 29.93 -28.31
C ILE A 48 4.70 28.82 -29.36
N VAL A 49 5.91 28.39 -29.74
CA VAL A 49 6.11 27.28 -30.67
C VAL A 49 6.37 26.02 -29.86
N THR A 50 5.55 24.99 -30.06
CA THR A 50 5.72 23.68 -29.43
C THR A 50 6.07 22.65 -30.50
N THR A 51 7.21 21.99 -30.30
CA THR A 51 7.65 20.89 -31.13
C THR A 51 7.47 19.57 -30.35
N THR A 52 6.69 18.64 -30.91
CA THR A 52 6.47 17.31 -30.30
C THR A 52 7.09 16.26 -31.20
N ARG A 53 7.94 15.42 -30.59
CA ARG A 53 8.55 14.25 -31.24
C ARG A 53 7.90 12.98 -30.65
N HIS A 54 7.49 12.07 -31.53
CA HIS A 54 6.86 10.81 -31.15
C HIS A 54 7.83 9.63 -31.31
N PHE A 55 7.74 8.68 -30.40
CA PHE A 55 8.61 7.51 -30.35
C PHE A 55 7.79 6.26 -30.11
N ASP A 56 8.15 5.16 -30.79
CA ASP A 56 7.74 3.81 -30.43
C ASP A 56 8.84 3.22 -29.54
N VAL A 57 8.46 2.88 -28.31
CA VAL A 57 9.42 2.44 -27.28
C VAL A 57 9.07 1.02 -26.84
N ALA A 58 10.06 0.12 -26.85
CA ALA A 58 9.95 -1.19 -26.26
C ALA A 58 10.82 -1.31 -25.01
N ARG A 59 10.33 -2.05 -24.03
CA ARG A 59 11.06 -2.42 -22.81
C ARG A 59 10.93 -3.90 -22.58
N VAL A 60 12.03 -4.54 -22.22
CA VAL A 60 12.08 -5.97 -21.83
C VAL A 60 13.00 -6.07 -20.62
N GLY A 61 12.63 -6.88 -19.66
CA GLY A 61 13.42 -7.12 -18.47
C GLY A 61 12.85 -8.22 -17.59
N ASP A 62 13.61 -8.56 -16.57
CA ASP A 62 13.22 -9.47 -15.51
C ASP A 62 13.21 -8.73 -14.18
N ALA A 63 12.28 -9.10 -13.30
CA ALA A 63 12.22 -8.63 -11.92
C ALA A 63 12.30 -9.84 -10.98
N ASP A 64 13.29 -9.84 -10.10
CA ASP A 64 13.40 -10.82 -9.03
C ASP A 64 12.79 -10.27 -7.74
N PHE A 65 12.01 -11.10 -7.09
CA PHE A 65 11.31 -10.79 -5.85
C PHE A 65 11.77 -11.73 -4.76
N VAL A 66 12.05 -11.17 -3.59
CA VAL A 66 12.49 -11.93 -2.42
C VAL A 66 11.57 -11.61 -1.26
N ARG A 67 10.95 -12.67 -0.72
CA ARG A 67 10.10 -12.62 0.48
C ARG A 67 8.97 -11.59 0.40
N VAL A 68 8.23 -11.59 -0.70
CA VAL A 68 7.00 -10.79 -0.81
C VAL A 68 5.96 -11.36 0.15
N PRO A 69 5.54 -10.62 1.18
CA PRO A 69 4.65 -11.16 2.20
C PRO A 69 3.19 -11.13 1.76
N VAL A 70 2.45 -12.12 2.20
CA VAL A 70 0.98 -12.14 2.20
C VAL A 70 0.54 -12.84 3.47
N ASP A 71 -0.33 -12.23 4.27
CA ASP A 71 -0.86 -12.88 5.44
C ASP A 71 -1.74 -14.08 5.06
N GLY A 72 -1.66 -15.12 5.89
CA GLY A 72 -2.37 -16.39 5.69
C GLY A 72 -3.55 -16.55 6.64
N SER A 73 -4.13 -15.46 7.16
CA SER A 73 -5.22 -15.51 8.13
C SER A 73 -6.41 -14.66 7.70
N SER A 74 -7.54 -15.29 7.45
CA SER A 74 -8.81 -14.59 7.14
C SER A 74 -9.38 -13.80 8.33
N LYS A 75 -8.82 -13.97 9.52
CA LYS A 75 -9.25 -13.25 10.74
C LYS A 75 -8.71 -11.83 10.81
N MET A 76 -7.63 -11.57 10.07
CA MET A 76 -6.98 -10.25 10.02
C MET A 76 -7.38 -9.55 8.73
N PRO A 77 -7.73 -8.25 8.79
CA PRO A 77 -7.97 -7.50 7.55
C PRO A 77 -6.67 -7.39 6.74
N ASP A 78 -6.68 -7.87 5.49
CA ASP A 78 -5.55 -7.79 4.56
C ASP A 78 -4.96 -6.38 4.48
N THR A 79 -5.83 -5.36 4.46
CA THR A 79 -5.43 -3.95 4.39
C THR A 79 -4.59 -3.50 5.60
N HIS A 80 -4.86 -4.07 6.79
CA HIS A 80 -4.08 -3.80 7.98
C HIS A 80 -2.72 -4.51 7.91
N MET A 81 -2.72 -5.77 7.49
CA MET A 81 -1.50 -6.57 7.37
C MET A 81 -0.55 -6.00 6.30
N ASP A 82 -1.06 -5.60 5.13
CA ASP A 82 -0.28 -4.93 4.10
C ASP A 82 0.26 -3.56 4.59
N ALA A 83 -0.53 -2.82 5.37
CA ALA A 83 -0.17 -1.47 5.80
C ALA A 83 0.91 -1.45 6.90
N ILE A 84 1.06 -2.50 7.72
CA ILE A 84 2.11 -2.56 8.75
C ILE A 84 3.47 -3.01 8.20
N GLU A 85 3.56 -3.41 6.94
CA GLU A 85 4.84 -3.70 6.29
C GLU A 85 5.75 -2.46 6.22
N PRO A 86 7.07 -2.59 6.11
CA PRO A 86 7.84 -3.82 5.96
C PRO A 86 8.19 -4.47 7.30
N PHE A 87 8.49 -5.78 7.24
CA PHE A 87 9.16 -6.53 8.30
C PHE A 87 10.63 -6.75 7.94
N ASP A 88 11.49 -6.86 8.95
CA ASP A 88 12.88 -7.28 8.75
C ASP A 88 12.97 -8.80 8.74
N TYR A 89 13.15 -9.35 7.55
CA TYR A 89 13.25 -10.80 7.36
C TYR A 89 14.62 -11.36 7.69
N SER A 90 15.64 -10.53 7.96
CA SER A 90 16.94 -10.99 8.43
C SER A 90 16.89 -11.53 9.86
N ASP A 91 15.88 -11.11 10.62
CA ASP A 91 15.63 -11.57 11.98
C ASP A 91 14.87 -12.93 12.07
N LEU A 92 14.48 -13.50 10.94
CA LEU A 92 13.78 -14.79 10.92
C LEU A 92 14.66 -15.91 11.50
N LYS A 93 14.07 -16.66 12.41
CA LYS A 93 14.69 -17.82 13.09
C LYS A 93 13.87 -19.09 12.84
N PRO A 94 14.49 -20.26 12.88
CA PRO A 94 13.74 -21.51 12.87
C PRO A 94 12.69 -21.51 13.97
N PHE A 95 11.48 -21.99 13.65
CA PHE A 95 10.38 -22.03 14.60
C PHE A 95 10.74 -22.84 15.84
N SER A 96 10.43 -22.29 17.01
CA SER A 96 10.49 -22.97 18.29
C SER A 96 9.33 -22.52 19.17
N THR A 97 8.71 -23.44 19.87
CA THR A 97 7.68 -23.13 20.87
C THR A 97 8.18 -22.26 22.02
N ALA A 98 9.50 -22.18 22.21
CA ALA A 98 10.13 -21.31 23.20
C ALA A 98 9.92 -19.81 22.91
N TYR A 99 9.53 -19.43 21.69
CA TYR A 99 9.23 -18.04 21.33
C TYR A 99 7.78 -17.63 21.57
N LEU A 100 6.89 -18.59 21.91
CA LEU A 100 5.46 -18.31 22.08
C LEU A 100 5.05 -17.73 23.46
N PRO A 101 5.80 -17.91 24.59
CA PRO A 101 5.36 -17.38 25.86
C PRO A 101 5.09 -15.88 25.83
N GLY A 102 3.86 -15.47 26.20
CA GLY A 102 3.43 -14.08 26.19
C GLY A 102 2.81 -13.59 24.87
N PHE A 103 2.81 -14.42 23.83
CA PHE A 103 2.15 -14.15 22.56
C PHE A 103 1.15 -15.25 22.24
N LEU A 104 0.05 -14.89 21.60
CA LEU A 104 -0.75 -15.88 20.88
C LEU A 104 -0.08 -16.20 19.56
N ALA A 105 -0.26 -17.43 19.08
CA ALA A 105 0.12 -17.83 17.73
C ALA A 105 -1.15 -18.24 17.00
N ASP A 106 -1.43 -17.59 15.89
CA ASP A 106 -2.51 -18.00 15.01
C ASP A 106 -1.98 -19.02 13.97
N ARG A 107 -2.88 -19.86 13.50
CA ARG A 107 -2.59 -20.81 12.43
C ARG A 107 -3.22 -20.28 11.15
N TYR A 108 -2.52 -20.44 10.03
CA TYR A 108 -3.09 -20.09 8.72
C TYR A 108 -4.38 -20.87 8.46
N ASP A 109 -5.36 -20.20 7.90
CA ASP A 109 -6.61 -20.73 7.35
C ASP A 109 -6.72 -20.43 5.85
N GLU A 110 -5.78 -19.65 5.31
CA GLU A 110 -5.54 -19.43 3.89
C GLU A 110 -4.23 -20.07 3.47
N ASP A 111 -4.31 -21.06 2.56
CA ASP A 111 -3.14 -21.76 2.07
C ASP A 111 -2.32 -20.93 1.06
N ASP A 112 -1.11 -21.40 0.77
CA ASP A 112 -0.19 -20.77 -0.19
C ASP A 112 -0.83 -20.57 -1.57
N LYS A 113 -1.67 -21.50 -2.03
CA LYS A 113 -2.33 -21.43 -3.34
C LYS A 113 -3.37 -20.31 -3.39
N LYS A 114 -4.12 -20.12 -2.31
CA LYS A 114 -5.10 -19.06 -2.19
C LYS A 114 -4.40 -17.69 -2.16
N CYS A 115 -3.32 -17.58 -1.39
CA CYS A 115 -2.52 -16.38 -1.29
C CYS A 115 -1.72 -16.06 -2.57
N ALA A 116 -1.42 -17.07 -3.42
CA ALA A 116 -0.65 -16.89 -4.65
C ALA A 116 -1.24 -15.84 -5.61
N ALA A 117 -2.56 -15.76 -5.74
CA ALA A 117 -3.21 -14.77 -6.61
C ALA A 117 -2.94 -13.32 -6.16
N ARG A 118 -2.92 -13.09 -4.84
CA ARG A 118 -2.67 -11.78 -4.23
C ARG A 118 -1.21 -11.36 -4.40
N VAL A 119 -0.26 -12.27 -4.14
CA VAL A 119 1.16 -11.98 -4.35
C VAL A 119 1.48 -11.74 -5.83
N LEU A 120 0.92 -12.51 -6.76
CA LEU A 120 1.11 -12.30 -8.20
C LEU A 120 0.62 -10.91 -8.64
N THR A 121 -0.48 -10.43 -8.09
CA THR A 121 -0.97 -9.08 -8.35
C THR A 121 0.02 -8.02 -7.84
N ARG A 122 0.57 -8.18 -6.63
CA ARG A 122 1.59 -7.28 -6.07
C ARG A 122 2.85 -7.28 -6.93
N MET A 123 3.35 -8.45 -7.31
CA MET A 123 4.53 -8.60 -8.17
C MET A 123 4.32 -7.96 -9.55
N LYS A 124 3.16 -8.17 -10.19
CA LYS A 124 2.80 -7.55 -11.47
C LYS A 124 2.78 -6.02 -11.36
N ASN A 125 2.12 -5.49 -10.34
CA ASN A 125 2.05 -4.04 -10.14
C ASN A 125 3.43 -3.41 -9.94
N SER A 126 4.29 -4.05 -9.13
CA SER A 126 5.67 -3.59 -8.91
C SER A 126 6.51 -3.67 -10.18
N THR A 127 6.36 -4.73 -10.96
CA THR A 127 7.08 -4.91 -12.24
C THR A 127 6.61 -3.89 -13.28
N ALA A 128 5.31 -3.63 -13.39
CA ALA A 128 4.75 -2.60 -14.26
C ALA A 128 5.29 -1.21 -13.88
N ALA A 129 5.28 -0.88 -12.58
CA ALA A 129 5.84 0.38 -12.08
C ALA A 129 7.33 0.52 -12.47
N ALA A 130 8.14 -0.53 -12.27
CA ALA A 130 9.55 -0.53 -12.66
C ALA A 130 9.76 -0.34 -14.18
N LEU A 131 8.90 -0.92 -15.03
CA LEU A 131 8.94 -0.65 -16.48
C LEU A 131 8.63 0.83 -16.77
N HIS A 132 7.58 1.37 -16.15
CA HIS A 132 7.19 2.77 -16.32
C HIS A 132 8.28 3.74 -15.85
N ASP A 133 8.98 3.45 -14.76
CA ASP A 133 10.10 4.26 -14.26
C ASP A 133 11.23 4.41 -15.30
N THR A 134 11.42 3.40 -16.17
CA THR A 134 12.39 3.47 -17.28
C THR A 134 12.00 4.45 -18.39
N LEU A 135 10.78 4.98 -18.35
CA LEU A 135 10.22 5.89 -19.34
C LEU A 135 10.24 7.37 -18.89
N GLY A 136 10.87 7.67 -17.75
CA GLY A 136 10.89 9.00 -17.12
C GLY A 136 11.56 10.13 -17.94
N GLY A 137 12.16 9.81 -19.10
CA GLY A 137 12.73 10.81 -20.01
C GLY A 137 11.74 11.40 -21.03
N TYR A 138 10.50 10.90 -21.07
CA TYR A 138 9.46 11.35 -21.98
C TYR A 138 8.47 12.29 -21.29
N THR A 139 7.92 13.26 -22.03
CA THR A 139 6.92 14.20 -21.50
C THR A 139 5.52 13.61 -21.48
N GLY A 140 5.26 12.61 -22.32
CA GLY A 140 4.01 11.83 -22.34
C GLY A 140 4.29 10.40 -22.74
N VAL A 141 3.56 9.45 -22.13
CA VAL A 141 3.67 8.02 -22.41
C VAL A 141 2.28 7.40 -22.45
N GLN A 142 2.03 6.63 -23.51
CA GLN A 142 0.84 5.81 -23.66
C GLN A 142 1.25 4.34 -23.76
N THR A 143 0.74 3.51 -22.85
CA THR A 143 0.93 2.06 -22.90
C THR A 143 0.11 1.46 -24.04
N LEU A 144 0.75 0.70 -24.91
CA LEU A 144 0.09 -0.07 -25.97
C LEU A 144 -0.17 -1.50 -25.52
N SER A 145 0.83 -2.12 -24.91
CA SER A 145 0.72 -3.46 -24.36
C SER A 145 1.74 -3.69 -23.26
N GLU A 146 1.37 -4.48 -22.26
CA GLU A 146 2.25 -5.00 -21.23
C GLU A 146 1.96 -6.48 -21.02
N GLN A 147 3.03 -7.28 -21.02
CA GLN A 147 3.02 -8.70 -20.68
C GLN A 147 3.90 -8.90 -19.46
N LEU A 148 3.32 -9.43 -18.39
CA LEU A 148 3.95 -9.63 -17.10
C LEU A 148 3.73 -11.09 -16.71
N ASP A 149 4.72 -11.94 -17.00
CA ASP A 149 4.62 -13.39 -16.88
C ASP A 149 5.41 -13.91 -15.69
N PRO A 150 4.78 -14.55 -14.70
CA PRO A 150 5.49 -15.19 -13.61
C PRO A 150 6.26 -16.41 -14.12
N ARG A 151 7.52 -16.54 -13.73
CA ARG A 151 8.39 -17.68 -14.09
C ARG A 151 8.53 -18.66 -12.94
N THR A 152 8.76 -18.15 -11.76
CA THR A 152 8.86 -18.93 -10.53
C THR A 152 8.03 -18.28 -9.42
N LEU A 153 7.55 -19.09 -8.51
CA LEU A 153 6.86 -18.63 -7.30
C LEU A 153 7.03 -19.71 -6.22
N GLU A 154 7.80 -19.40 -5.19
CA GLU A 154 8.15 -20.33 -4.12
C GLU A 154 7.66 -19.76 -2.78
N PRO A 155 6.69 -20.40 -2.09
CA PRO A 155 6.17 -19.97 -0.82
C PRO A 155 7.03 -20.45 0.35
N HIS A 156 7.27 -19.58 1.32
CA HIS A 156 7.90 -19.88 2.59
C HIS A 156 6.97 -19.46 3.73
N TYR A 157 6.69 -20.38 4.65
CA TYR A 157 5.85 -20.07 5.81
C TYR A 157 6.63 -19.34 6.90
N ALA A 158 6.05 -18.27 7.44
CA ALA A 158 6.63 -17.53 8.55
C ALA A 158 5.55 -17.10 9.55
N LEU A 159 5.95 -16.91 10.80
CA LEU A 159 5.17 -16.27 11.85
C LEU A 159 5.79 -14.92 12.15
N LEU A 160 5.03 -13.83 11.93
CA LEU A 160 5.51 -12.47 12.15
C LEU A 160 4.83 -11.84 13.37
N PRO A 161 5.58 -11.08 14.19
CA PRO A 161 5.04 -10.50 15.41
C PRO A 161 4.18 -9.28 15.10
N VAL A 162 2.94 -9.30 15.53
CA VAL A 162 1.98 -8.20 15.41
C VAL A 162 1.35 -7.92 16.76
N TRP A 163 1.28 -6.66 17.16
CA TRP A 163 0.46 -6.25 18.29
C TRP A 163 -0.91 -5.83 17.78
N MET A 164 -1.93 -6.43 18.37
CA MET A 164 -3.33 -6.14 18.10
C MET A 164 -3.92 -5.36 19.25
N LEU A 165 -4.61 -4.29 18.95
CA LEU A 165 -5.38 -3.51 19.92
C LEU A 165 -6.83 -3.46 19.48
N HIS A 166 -7.69 -4.06 20.28
CA HIS A 166 -9.13 -3.93 20.17
C HIS A 166 -9.61 -2.83 21.11
N THR A 167 -10.39 -1.91 20.57
CA THR A 167 -11.02 -0.86 21.38
C THR A 167 -12.45 -0.63 20.90
N ARG A 168 -13.32 -0.29 21.84
CA ARG A 168 -14.72 -0.01 21.58
C ARG A 168 -15.04 1.45 21.90
N TRP A 169 -15.62 2.16 20.94
CA TRP A 169 -16.03 3.55 21.12
C TRP A 169 -17.38 3.80 20.45
N ARG A 170 -18.33 4.35 21.22
CA ARG A 170 -19.72 4.59 20.77
C ARG A 170 -20.36 3.35 20.14
N GLU A 171 -20.21 2.21 20.80
CA GLU A 171 -20.74 0.89 20.36
C GLU A 171 -20.16 0.37 19.01
N GLN A 172 -19.08 0.96 18.53
CA GLN A 172 -18.33 0.49 17.37
C GLN A 172 -16.97 -0.07 17.81
N ASP A 173 -16.62 -1.20 17.24
CA ASP A 173 -15.33 -1.84 17.49
C ASP A 173 -14.30 -1.30 16.49
N PHE A 174 -13.12 -0.98 17.00
CA PHE A 174 -11.99 -0.49 16.23
C PHE A 174 -10.82 -1.43 16.45
N LEU A 175 -10.21 -1.81 15.33
CA LEU A 175 -9.04 -2.67 15.32
C LEU A 175 -7.82 -1.86 14.90
N PHE A 176 -6.76 -1.96 15.71
CA PHE A 176 -5.45 -1.42 15.38
C PHE A 176 -4.45 -2.57 15.32
N ALA A 177 -3.56 -2.52 14.34
CA ALA A 177 -2.46 -3.45 14.22
C ALA A 177 -1.14 -2.69 14.22
N MET A 178 -0.14 -3.23 14.91
CA MET A 178 1.19 -2.64 14.97
C MET A 178 2.23 -3.72 14.68
N ASN A 179 3.15 -3.40 13.78
CA ASN A 179 4.30 -4.24 13.49
C ASN A 179 5.18 -4.39 14.74
N GLY A 180 5.38 -5.63 15.20
CA GLY A 180 6.11 -5.93 16.42
C GLY A 180 7.63 -5.66 16.34
N GLN A 181 8.17 -5.47 15.15
CA GLN A 181 9.59 -5.14 14.93
C GLN A 181 9.81 -3.63 14.78
N THR A 182 8.99 -2.96 13.96
CA THR A 182 9.20 -1.57 13.56
C THR A 182 8.36 -0.57 14.37
N GLY A 183 7.31 -1.04 15.05
CA GLY A 183 6.34 -0.18 15.73
C GLY A 183 5.39 0.55 14.79
N LYS A 184 5.39 0.25 13.49
CA LYS A 184 4.47 0.86 12.53
C LYS A 184 3.04 0.49 12.86
N LEU A 185 2.21 1.48 13.14
CA LEU A 185 0.83 1.34 13.58
C LEU A 185 -0.13 1.71 12.45
N ILE A 186 -1.16 0.91 12.28
CA ILE A 186 -2.32 1.20 11.44
C ILE A 186 -3.61 0.93 12.21
N GLY A 187 -4.69 1.58 11.85
CA GLY A 187 -6.00 1.31 12.42
C GLY A 187 -7.06 2.24 11.87
N ASP A 188 -8.30 1.83 12.03
CA ASP A 188 -9.46 2.61 11.62
C ASP A 188 -9.76 3.66 12.68
N LEU A 189 -9.48 4.92 12.36
CA LEU A 189 -9.82 6.03 13.26
C LEU A 189 -11.27 6.47 13.00
N PRO A 190 -12.07 6.65 14.05
CA PRO A 190 -13.41 7.19 13.88
C PRO A 190 -13.36 8.62 13.37
N VAL A 191 -13.99 8.86 12.23
CA VAL A 191 -14.11 10.19 11.65
C VAL A 191 -15.38 10.85 12.17
N ASP A 192 -15.25 11.96 12.87
CA ASP A 192 -16.40 12.78 13.27
C ASP A 192 -16.93 13.55 12.05
N LYS A 193 -17.96 12.96 11.41
CA LYS A 193 -18.60 13.53 10.21
C LYS A 193 -19.14 14.94 10.45
N GLY A 194 -19.58 15.25 11.68
CA GLY A 194 -20.08 16.58 12.04
C GLY A 194 -18.97 17.62 12.05
N ARG A 195 -17.80 17.29 12.64
CA ARG A 195 -16.63 18.18 12.62
C ARG A 195 -16.08 18.35 11.21
N VAL A 196 -15.99 17.27 10.43
CA VAL A 196 -15.56 17.37 9.02
C VAL A 196 -16.47 18.30 8.23
N ALA A 197 -17.78 18.15 8.34
CA ALA A 197 -18.76 19.02 7.68
C ALA A 197 -18.65 20.48 8.12
N ALA A 198 -18.44 20.71 9.43
CA ALA A 198 -18.25 22.06 9.98
C ALA A 198 -16.94 22.71 9.46
N TRP A 199 -15.84 21.98 9.41
CA TRP A 199 -14.58 22.45 8.84
C TRP A 199 -14.70 22.72 7.34
N PHE A 200 -15.36 21.82 6.61
CA PHE A 200 -15.59 22.00 5.17
C PHE A 200 -16.44 23.25 4.89
N ALA A 201 -17.55 23.45 5.62
CA ALA A 201 -18.38 24.64 5.51
C ALA A 201 -17.62 25.91 5.91
N GLY A 202 -16.85 25.86 6.99
CA GLY A 202 -16.06 26.98 7.49
C GLY A 202 -14.97 27.47 6.54
N ILE A 203 -14.46 26.60 5.65
CA ILE A 203 -13.48 26.97 4.63
C ILE A 203 -14.16 27.32 3.30
N SER A 204 -15.14 26.52 2.88
CA SER A 204 -15.78 26.67 1.56
C SER A 204 -16.65 27.92 1.46
N ILE A 205 -17.38 28.28 2.51
CA ILE A 205 -18.28 29.45 2.48
C ILE A 205 -17.49 30.76 2.34
N PRO A 206 -16.46 31.06 3.14
CA PRO A 206 -15.66 32.27 2.95
C PRO A 206 -14.95 32.33 1.59
N LEU A 207 -14.46 31.18 1.11
CA LEU A 207 -13.80 31.11 -0.21
C LEU A 207 -14.79 31.41 -1.35
N MET A 208 -16.02 30.91 -1.25
CA MET A 208 -17.08 31.15 -2.23
C MET A 208 -17.52 32.62 -2.20
N ILE A 209 -17.61 33.25 -1.04
CA ILE A 209 -17.92 34.69 -0.92
C ILE A 209 -16.79 35.52 -1.52
N LEU A 210 -15.53 35.16 -1.23
CA LEU A 210 -14.37 35.87 -1.78
C LEU A 210 -14.30 35.79 -3.31
N THR A 211 -14.52 34.60 -3.88
CA THR A 211 -14.57 34.43 -5.33
C THR A 211 -15.71 35.20 -5.99
N ALA A 212 -16.89 35.22 -5.36
CA ALA A 212 -18.03 35.99 -5.85
C ALA A 212 -17.76 37.50 -5.82
N LEU A 213 -17.10 38.02 -4.78
CA LEU A 213 -16.69 39.43 -4.70
C LEU A 213 -15.66 39.80 -5.76
N ILE A 214 -14.69 38.93 -6.07
CA ILE A 214 -13.70 39.16 -7.12
C ILE A 214 -14.35 39.17 -8.51
N MET A 215 -15.39 38.36 -8.74
CA MET A 215 -16.13 38.35 -10.01
C MET A 215 -17.06 39.56 -10.21
N LEU A 216 -17.38 40.28 -9.15
CA LEU A 216 -18.23 41.48 -9.18
C LEU A 216 -17.43 42.81 -9.31
N LEU A 217 -16.13 42.75 -9.14
CA LEU A 217 -15.17 43.86 -9.35
C LEU A 217 -14.57 43.80 -10.74
#